data_fe8ff99593bf95e7dab8072097dc8c3c
#
_entry.id   fe8ff99593bf95e7dab8072097dc8c3c
#
_cell.length_a   1.000
_cell.length_b   1.000
_cell.length_c   1.000
_cell.angle_alpha   90.00
_cell.angle_beta   90.00
_cell.angle_gamma   90.00
#
_symmetry.space_group_name_H-M   'P 1'
#
loop_
_entity.id
_entity.type
_entity.pdbx_description
1 polymer ?
#
loop_
_entity_poly.entity_id
_entity_poly.type
_entity_poly.pdbx_seq_one_letter_code
_entity_poly.pdbx_strand_id
1 'polypeptide(L)'
;MGQDLNLAFSISATSRPPRGTERDGVEYFFLTPEEFRQRIANGEFLEYEEVYKDRFYGTLKAQVEKQLEAGQNVVFDVDVHGGCRIKEFYGDRALSMFIQPPSVEELRRRLESRGTDTPEVIDDRIARAEYELTFAPKFDTIAVSYTHLRAHETRSNL
;
A
#
# COMPACT_ATOMS: atom_id res chain seq x y z
N MET A 1 -29.38 1.79 2.50
CA MET A 1 -29.04 0.35 2.51
C MET A 1 -27.57 0.24 2.12
N GLY A 2 -26.68 -0.03 3.09
CA GLY A 2 -25.27 -0.32 2.80
C GLY A 2 -25.21 -1.67 2.09
N GLN A 3 -24.63 -1.69 0.87
CA GLN A 3 -24.31 -2.97 0.23
C GLN A 3 -23.16 -3.59 1.02
N ASP A 4 -23.33 -4.81 1.47
CA ASP A 4 -22.23 -5.62 1.99
C ASP A 4 -21.36 -6.02 0.79
N LEU A 5 -20.24 -5.31 0.61
CA LEU A 5 -19.32 -5.54 -0.50
C LEU A 5 -18.33 -6.69 -0.20
N ASN A 6 -18.48 -7.37 0.95
CA ASN A 6 -17.57 -8.44 1.39
C ASN A 6 -16.09 -8.07 1.19
N LEU A 7 -15.71 -6.87 1.65
CA LEU A 7 -14.37 -6.31 1.51
C LEU A 7 -13.44 -6.91 2.57
N ALA A 8 -12.28 -7.36 2.14
CA ALA A 8 -11.20 -7.81 3.01
C ALA A 8 -9.87 -7.15 2.61
N PHE A 9 -9.09 -6.70 3.58
CA PHE A 9 -7.76 -6.17 3.29
C PHE A 9 -6.78 -7.29 2.95
N SER A 10 -5.90 -7.03 1.99
CA SER A 10 -4.73 -7.86 1.74
C SER A 10 -3.74 -7.70 2.89
N ILE A 11 -3.22 -8.80 3.40
CA ILE A 11 -2.15 -8.81 4.39
C ILE A 11 -0.82 -8.93 3.65
N SER A 12 0.03 -7.91 3.78
CA SER A 12 1.34 -7.88 3.13
C SER A 12 2.34 -8.82 3.83
N ALA A 13 3.32 -9.32 3.07
CA ALA A 13 4.51 -9.95 3.63
C ALA A 13 5.60 -8.91 3.88
N THR A 14 6.43 -9.13 4.88
CA THR A 14 7.60 -8.28 5.16
C THR A 14 8.79 -9.11 5.65
N SER A 15 10.00 -8.64 5.37
CA SER A 15 11.23 -9.25 5.87
C SER A 15 11.75 -8.63 7.17
N ARG A 16 11.10 -7.60 7.69
CA ARG A 16 11.45 -7.10 9.01
C ARG A 16 10.87 -7.99 10.12
N PRO A 17 11.52 -8.07 11.28
CA PRO A 17 10.96 -8.77 12.43
C PRO A 17 9.67 -8.09 12.94
N PRO A 18 8.77 -8.84 13.59
CA PRO A 18 7.60 -8.29 14.27
C PRO A 18 7.98 -7.21 15.29
N ARG A 19 7.12 -6.22 15.48
CA ARG A 19 7.27 -5.16 16.47
C ARG A 19 6.16 -5.26 17.50
N GLY A 20 6.50 -5.11 18.78
CA GLY A 20 5.52 -5.11 19.86
C GLY A 20 4.63 -6.36 19.84
N THR A 21 3.33 -6.16 19.66
CA THR A 21 2.31 -7.21 19.67
C THR A 21 1.92 -7.72 18.29
N GLU A 22 2.66 -7.37 17.23
CA GLU A 22 2.39 -7.83 15.87
C GLU A 22 2.51 -9.36 15.77
N ARG A 23 1.58 -9.97 15.03
CA ARG A 23 1.47 -11.42 14.89
C ARG A 23 1.52 -11.82 13.42
N ASP A 24 2.17 -12.95 13.16
CA ASP A 24 2.22 -13.52 11.82
C ASP A 24 0.82 -13.87 11.31
N GLY A 25 0.55 -13.53 10.04
CA GLY A 25 -0.74 -13.73 9.39
C GLY A 25 -1.87 -12.80 9.84
N VAL A 26 -1.59 -11.84 10.72
CA VAL A 26 -2.57 -10.85 11.21
C VAL A 26 -2.20 -9.46 10.70
N GLU A 27 -1.07 -8.94 11.13
CA GLU A 27 -0.58 -7.64 10.68
C GLU A 27 0.25 -7.77 9.41
N TYR A 28 1.10 -8.77 9.36
CA TYR A 28 1.95 -9.12 8.23
C TYR A 28 2.18 -10.64 8.21
N PHE A 29 2.60 -11.15 7.03
CA PHE A 29 3.32 -12.41 6.95
C PHE A 29 4.80 -12.11 7.12
N PHE A 30 5.39 -12.56 8.25
CA PHE A 30 6.80 -12.30 8.56
C PHE A 30 7.68 -13.37 7.96
N LEU A 31 8.60 -12.96 7.10
CA LEU A 31 9.58 -13.81 6.42
C LEU A 31 10.98 -13.36 6.80
N THR A 32 11.97 -14.24 6.68
CA THR A 32 13.37 -13.78 6.68
C THR A 32 13.70 -13.09 5.35
N PRO A 33 14.74 -12.24 5.27
CA PRO A 33 15.19 -11.65 4.01
C PRO A 33 15.52 -12.72 2.95
N GLU A 34 16.11 -13.84 3.36
CA GLU A 34 16.44 -14.97 2.49
C GLU A 34 15.18 -15.64 1.92
N GLU A 35 14.21 -15.94 2.77
CA GLU A 35 12.91 -16.48 2.36
C GLU A 35 12.18 -15.53 1.42
N PHE A 36 12.22 -14.23 1.71
CA PHE A 36 11.60 -13.22 0.85
C PHE A 36 12.21 -13.22 -0.54
N ARG A 37 13.55 -13.20 -0.64
CA ARG A 37 14.27 -13.28 -1.93
C ARG A 37 13.98 -14.56 -2.69
N GLN A 38 13.91 -15.69 -1.99
CA GLN A 38 13.56 -16.97 -2.60
C GLN A 38 12.18 -16.92 -3.23
N ARG A 39 11.20 -16.36 -2.54
CA ARG A 39 9.83 -16.21 -3.05
C ARG A 39 9.75 -15.22 -4.21
N ILE A 40 10.58 -14.16 -4.22
CA ILE A 40 10.74 -13.28 -5.39
C ILE A 40 11.24 -14.09 -6.59
N ALA A 41 12.30 -14.88 -6.43
CA ALA A 41 12.86 -15.70 -7.50
C ALA A 41 11.86 -16.72 -8.04
N ASN A 42 10.96 -17.24 -7.19
CA ASN A 42 9.88 -18.15 -7.57
C ASN A 42 8.67 -17.43 -8.21
N GLY A 43 8.68 -16.09 -8.30
CA GLY A 43 7.56 -15.32 -8.86
C GLY A 43 6.28 -15.34 -8.02
N GLU A 44 6.40 -15.50 -6.70
CA GLU A 44 5.26 -15.66 -5.79
C GLU A 44 4.59 -14.33 -5.38
N PHE A 45 5.20 -13.19 -5.71
CA PHE A 45 4.66 -11.87 -5.38
C PHE A 45 3.89 -11.23 -6.55
N LEU A 46 2.78 -10.57 -6.25
CA LEU A 46 2.09 -9.65 -7.17
C LEU A 46 2.90 -8.36 -7.37
N GLU A 47 3.37 -7.83 -6.26
CA GLU A 47 4.25 -6.67 -6.19
C GLU A 47 5.16 -6.81 -4.97
N TYR A 48 6.31 -6.18 -5.00
CA TYR A 48 7.22 -6.04 -3.85
C TYR A 48 8.11 -4.83 -4.02
N GLU A 49 8.64 -4.34 -2.90
CA GLU A 49 9.60 -3.24 -2.84
C GLU A 49 10.65 -3.52 -1.77
N GLU A 50 11.90 -3.22 -2.05
CA GLU A 50 12.97 -3.14 -1.08
C GLU A 50 13.10 -1.69 -0.60
N VAL A 51 12.52 -1.37 0.55
CA VAL A 51 12.49 -0.01 1.12
C VAL A 51 13.85 0.40 1.68
N TYR A 52 14.54 -0.53 2.31
CA TYR A 52 15.93 -0.43 2.78
C TYR A 52 16.61 -1.76 2.54
N LYS A 53 17.94 -1.77 2.59
CA LYS A 53 18.73 -3.00 2.43
C LYS A 53 18.18 -4.12 3.31
N ASP A 54 17.80 -5.22 2.68
CA ASP A 54 17.23 -6.43 3.31
C ASP A 54 15.85 -6.22 3.97
N ARG A 55 15.20 -5.10 3.73
CA ARG A 55 13.87 -4.80 4.24
C ARG A 55 12.86 -4.71 3.10
N PHE A 56 12.18 -5.82 2.89
CA PHE A 56 11.20 -5.99 1.84
C PHE A 56 9.77 -5.89 2.38
N TYR A 57 8.88 -5.42 1.53
CA TYR A 57 7.43 -5.52 1.66
C TYR A 57 6.85 -6.00 0.34
N GLY A 58 5.76 -6.75 0.38
CA GLY A 58 5.11 -7.20 -0.84
C GLY A 58 3.82 -7.96 -0.60
N THR A 59 3.12 -8.26 -1.67
CA THR A 59 1.84 -8.97 -1.66
C THR A 59 2.00 -10.35 -2.29
N LEU A 60 1.74 -11.39 -1.51
CA LEU A 60 1.81 -12.79 -1.97
C LEU A 60 0.58 -13.16 -2.79
N LYS A 61 0.78 -13.66 -4.01
CA LYS A 61 -0.29 -14.12 -4.92
C LYS A 61 -1.20 -15.15 -4.27
N ALA A 62 -0.61 -16.16 -3.62
CA ALA A 62 -1.36 -17.26 -3.03
C ALA A 62 -2.34 -16.78 -1.94
N GLN A 63 -2.00 -15.75 -1.17
CA GLN A 63 -2.89 -15.21 -0.14
C GLN A 63 -4.07 -14.46 -0.76
N VAL A 64 -3.83 -13.70 -1.82
CA VAL A 64 -4.88 -12.99 -2.55
C VAL A 64 -5.82 -13.98 -3.23
N GLU A 65 -5.29 -14.98 -3.92
CA GLU A 65 -6.11 -16.00 -4.59
C GLU A 65 -6.99 -16.75 -3.57
N LYS A 66 -6.45 -17.08 -2.40
CA LYS A 66 -7.23 -17.72 -1.32
C LYS A 66 -8.41 -16.85 -0.87
N GLN A 67 -8.22 -15.53 -0.75
CA GLN A 67 -9.29 -14.58 -0.41
C GLN A 67 -10.33 -14.48 -1.52
N LEU A 68 -9.90 -14.42 -2.78
CA LEU A 68 -10.79 -14.37 -3.95
C LEU A 68 -11.60 -15.66 -4.09
N GLU A 69 -11.00 -16.84 -3.88
CA GLU A 69 -11.68 -18.13 -3.89
C GLU A 69 -12.73 -18.24 -2.77
N ALA A 70 -12.49 -17.58 -1.62
CA ALA A 70 -13.48 -17.47 -0.55
C ALA A 70 -14.62 -16.45 -0.86
N GLY A 71 -14.65 -15.86 -2.05
CA GLY A 71 -15.67 -14.91 -2.49
C GLY A 71 -15.49 -13.49 -1.91
N GLN A 72 -14.30 -13.16 -1.40
CA GLN A 72 -14.00 -11.83 -0.89
C GLN A 72 -13.57 -10.88 -2.00
N ASN A 73 -13.91 -9.59 -1.86
CA ASN A 73 -13.31 -8.51 -2.63
C ASN A 73 -12.10 -7.98 -1.88
N VAL A 74 -10.92 -8.12 -2.46
CA VAL A 74 -9.66 -7.81 -1.78
C VAL A 74 -9.27 -6.34 -1.99
N VAL A 75 -9.03 -5.63 -0.91
CA VAL A 75 -8.57 -4.25 -0.92
C VAL A 75 -7.06 -4.21 -0.68
N PHE A 76 -6.35 -3.50 -1.53
CA PHE A 76 -4.91 -3.24 -1.42
C PHE A 76 -4.68 -1.78 -1.08
N ASP A 77 -3.83 -1.53 -0.10
CA ASP A 77 -3.27 -0.21 0.19
C ASP A 77 -1.78 -0.25 -0.16
N VAL A 78 -1.45 0.22 -1.34
CA VAL A 78 -0.12 0.12 -1.95
C VAL A 78 0.28 1.45 -2.58
N ASP A 79 1.55 1.62 -2.86
CA ASP A 79 2.04 2.76 -3.61
C ASP A 79 1.62 2.69 -5.10
N VAL A 80 1.95 3.74 -5.87
CA VAL A 80 1.56 3.83 -7.28
C VAL A 80 2.16 2.73 -8.15
N HIS A 81 3.35 2.26 -7.83
CA HIS A 81 4.00 1.17 -8.57
C HIS A 81 3.34 -0.17 -8.29
N GLY A 82 3.05 -0.44 -7.01
CA GLY A 82 2.29 -1.61 -6.60
C GLY A 82 0.90 -1.64 -7.22
N GLY A 83 0.19 -0.50 -7.18
CA GLY A 83 -1.12 -0.36 -7.81
C GLY A 83 -1.10 -0.65 -9.30
N CYS A 84 -0.12 -0.11 -10.04
CA CYS A 84 0.04 -0.38 -11.47
C CYS A 84 0.32 -1.87 -11.73
N ARG A 85 1.20 -2.52 -10.96
CA ARG A 85 1.52 -3.95 -11.12
C ARG A 85 0.31 -4.85 -10.84
N ILE A 86 -0.46 -4.56 -9.79
CA ILE A 86 -1.68 -5.30 -9.46
C ILE A 86 -2.72 -5.13 -10.60
N LYS A 87 -2.90 -3.91 -11.09
CA LYS A 87 -3.79 -3.64 -12.21
C LYS A 87 -3.36 -4.36 -13.48
N GLU A 88 -2.09 -4.38 -13.79
CA GLU A 88 -1.54 -5.11 -14.95
C GLU A 88 -1.79 -6.62 -14.83
N PHE A 89 -1.63 -7.19 -13.64
CA PHE A 89 -1.82 -8.62 -13.40
C PHE A 89 -3.30 -9.04 -13.48
N TYR A 90 -4.21 -8.29 -12.87
CA TYR A 90 -5.64 -8.64 -12.80
C TYR A 90 -6.49 -8.03 -13.91
N GLY A 91 -5.99 -7.02 -14.63
CA GLY A 91 -6.72 -6.36 -15.72
C GLY A 91 -8.06 -5.80 -15.26
N ASP A 92 -9.13 -6.16 -15.98
CA ASP A 92 -10.50 -5.68 -15.70
C ASP A 92 -11.13 -6.26 -14.42
N ARG A 93 -10.50 -7.26 -13.81
CA ARG A 93 -10.90 -7.79 -12.50
C ARG A 93 -10.50 -6.89 -11.34
N ALA A 94 -9.62 -5.92 -11.55
CA ALA A 94 -9.17 -4.97 -10.55
C ALA A 94 -9.65 -3.55 -10.90
N LEU A 95 -10.22 -2.86 -9.90
CA LEU A 95 -10.47 -1.43 -9.95
C LEU A 95 -9.32 -0.71 -9.24
N SER A 96 -8.60 0.13 -9.96
CA SER A 96 -7.53 0.95 -9.40
C SER A 96 -8.05 2.37 -9.13
N MET A 97 -7.85 2.83 -7.88
CA MET A 97 -8.26 4.14 -7.42
C MET A 97 -7.05 4.91 -6.90
N PHE A 98 -6.78 6.07 -7.49
CA PHE A 98 -5.77 6.99 -6.99
C PHE A 98 -6.40 7.97 -6.00
N ILE A 99 -5.87 8.01 -4.79
CA ILE A 99 -6.34 8.95 -3.75
C ILE A 99 -5.35 10.10 -3.67
N GLN A 100 -5.83 11.32 -3.90
CA GLN A 100 -5.00 12.51 -3.89
C GLN A 100 -5.53 13.58 -2.92
N PRO A 101 -4.68 14.45 -2.39
CA PRO A 101 -5.11 15.64 -1.68
C PRO A 101 -5.74 16.64 -2.65
N PRO A 102 -6.51 17.63 -2.18
CA PRO A 102 -7.08 18.69 -3.01
C PRO A 102 -6.01 19.52 -3.75
N SER A 103 -4.86 19.70 -3.11
CA SER A 103 -3.69 20.38 -3.67
C SER A 103 -2.41 19.94 -2.95
N VAL A 104 -1.26 20.23 -3.55
CA VAL A 104 0.06 20.02 -2.93
C VAL A 104 0.23 20.91 -1.70
N GLU A 105 -0.26 22.14 -1.75
CA GLU A 105 -0.26 23.10 -0.63
C GLU A 105 -1.06 22.56 0.55
N GLU A 106 -2.22 21.96 0.30
CA GLU A 106 -3.03 21.32 1.36
C GLU A 106 -2.30 20.10 1.95
N LEU A 107 -1.62 19.32 1.13
CA LEU A 107 -0.79 18.22 1.61
C LEU A 107 0.33 18.72 2.53
N ARG A 108 1.05 19.78 2.14
CA ARG A 108 2.09 20.42 2.96
C ARG A 108 1.51 20.88 4.30
N ARG A 109 0.40 21.60 4.27
CA ARG A 109 -0.28 22.06 5.49
C ARG A 109 -0.62 20.90 6.44
N ARG A 110 -1.09 19.78 5.90
CA ARG A 110 -1.41 18.59 6.69
C ARG A 110 -0.16 17.94 7.32
N LEU A 111 0.95 17.88 6.57
CA LEU A 111 2.21 17.35 7.08
C LEU A 111 2.78 18.25 8.20
N GLU A 112 2.78 19.56 8.00
CA GLU A 112 3.22 20.54 9.00
C GLU A 112 2.38 20.48 10.28
N SER A 113 1.05 20.36 10.14
CA SER A 113 0.12 20.31 11.29
C SER A 113 0.27 19.07 12.16
N ARG A 114 0.83 17.97 11.62
CA ARG A 114 1.12 16.77 12.43
C ARG A 114 2.27 16.99 13.41
N GLY A 115 3.20 17.88 13.10
CA GLY A 115 4.33 18.22 13.97
C GLY A 115 5.33 17.08 14.22
N THR A 116 5.27 16.01 13.44
CA THR A 116 6.12 14.81 13.60
C THR A 116 7.33 14.79 12.70
N ASP A 117 7.33 15.59 11.64
CA ASP A 117 8.35 15.60 10.61
C ASP A 117 9.15 16.90 10.62
N THR A 118 10.43 16.84 10.30
CA THR A 118 11.28 18.02 10.08
C THR A 118 10.94 18.69 8.75
N PRO A 119 11.29 19.98 8.53
CA PRO A 119 11.05 20.66 7.25
C PRO A 119 11.65 19.90 6.05
N GLU A 120 12.84 19.32 6.19
CA GLU A 120 13.51 18.55 5.13
C GLU A 120 12.72 17.29 4.79
N VAL A 121 12.20 16.58 5.78
CA VAL A 121 11.36 15.38 5.59
C VAL A 121 10.04 15.75 4.89
N ILE A 122 9.46 16.91 5.26
CA ILE A 122 8.24 17.42 4.59
C ILE A 122 8.52 17.70 3.12
N ASP A 123 9.64 18.36 2.79
CA ASP A 123 10.03 18.64 1.41
C ASP A 123 10.21 17.37 0.59
N ASP A 124 10.87 16.35 1.15
CA ASP A 124 11.03 15.05 0.50
C ASP A 124 9.68 14.36 0.24
N ARG A 125 8.76 14.43 1.21
CA ARG A 125 7.41 13.87 1.07
C ARG A 125 6.59 14.61 0.01
N ILE A 126 6.73 15.93 -0.10
CA ILE A 126 6.07 16.72 -1.13
C ILE A 126 6.63 16.37 -2.52
N ALA A 127 7.96 16.29 -2.67
CA ALA A 127 8.58 15.91 -3.93
C ALA A 127 8.13 14.50 -4.38
N ARG A 128 8.04 13.57 -3.43
CA ARG A 128 7.52 12.22 -3.71
C ARG A 128 6.05 12.27 -4.13
N ALA A 129 5.21 13.04 -3.45
CA ALA A 129 3.80 13.18 -3.80
C ALA A 129 3.60 13.79 -5.19
N GLU A 130 4.38 14.80 -5.57
CA GLU A 130 4.37 15.38 -6.92
C GLU A 130 4.74 14.35 -7.98
N TYR A 131 5.76 13.52 -7.72
CA TYR A 131 6.11 12.40 -8.59
C TYR A 131 4.96 11.38 -8.69
N GLU A 132 4.37 10.97 -7.57
CA GLU A 132 3.27 10.00 -7.54
C GLU A 132 2.02 10.53 -8.27
N LEU A 133 1.73 11.83 -8.17
CA LEU A 133 0.63 12.48 -8.90
C LEU A 133 0.75 12.32 -10.43
N THR A 134 1.95 12.17 -10.97
CA THR A 134 2.15 11.90 -12.41
C THR A 134 1.59 10.55 -12.84
N PHE A 135 1.36 9.63 -11.92
CA PHE A 135 0.77 8.32 -12.19
C PHE A 135 -0.76 8.31 -12.17
N ALA A 136 -1.40 9.36 -11.63
CA ALA A 136 -2.87 9.42 -11.50
C ALA A 136 -3.63 9.05 -12.80
N PRO A 137 -3.20 9.49 -14.01
CA PRO A 137 -3.87 9.12 -15.27
C PRO A 137 -3.81 7.63 -15.60
N LYS A 138 -2.96 6.84 -14.95
CA LYS A 138 -2.85 5.38 -15.15
C LYS A 138 -3.87 4.59 -14.34
N PHE A 139 -4.58 5.25 -13.43
CA PHE A 139 -5.59 4.64 -12.57
C PHE A 139 -6.98 4.77 -13.18
N ASP A 140 -7.87 3.82 -12.88
CA ASP A 140 -9.23 3.80 -13.42
C ASP A 140 -10.07 4.99 -12.91
N THR A 141 -9.82 5.43 -11.67
CA THR A 141 -10.53 6.54 -11.06
C THR A 141 -9.65 7.31 -10.09
N ILE A 142 -10.03 8.56 -9.82
CA ILE A 142 -9.34 9.46 -8.89
C ILE A 142 -10.33 9.88 -7.83
N ALA A 143 -9.97 9.70 -6.56
CA ALA A 143 -10.69 10.22 -5.41
C ALA A 143 -9.90 11.36 -4.74
N VAL A 144 -10.59 12.46 -4.43
CA VAL A 144 -9.98 13.60 -3.74
C VAL A 144 -10.32 13.56 -2.26
N SER A 145 -9.29 13.50 -1.42
CA SER A 145 -9.44 13.50 0.04
C SER A 145 -9.55 14.92 0.58
N TYR A 146 -10.77 15.42 0.78
CA TYR A 146 -11.03 16.74 1.36
C TYR A 146 -10.94 16.77 2.89
N THR A 147 -11.23 15.65 3.54
CA THR A 147 -11.14 15.54 4.99
C THR A 147 -9.78 15.00 5.41
N HIS A 148 -9.31 15.41 6.61
CA HIS A 148 -8.39 14.61 7.36
C HIS A 148 -9.09 13.27 7.58
N LEU A 149 -8.85 12.31 6.69
CA LEU A 149 -8.94 10.94 7.09
C LEU A 149 -7.95 10.87 8.27
N ARG A 150 -8.46 10.88 9.51
CA ARG A 150 -7.74 10.22 10.57
C ARG A 150 -7.55 8.82 10.00
N ALA A 151 -6.39 8.60 9.43
CA ALA A 151 -5.90 7.26 9.34
C ALA A 151 -5.99 6.75 10.78
N HIS A 152 -7.03 6.02 11.09
CA HIS A 152 -6.85 4.92 12.00
C HIS A 152 -5.63 4.27 11.41
N GLU A 153 -4.53 4.35 12.14
CA GLU A 153 -3.23 3.87 11.79
C GLU A 153 -3.34 2.58 10.96
N THR A 154 -3.74 2.72 9.71
CA THR A 154 -3.41 1.78 8.69
C THR A 154 -1.93 2.01 8.55
N ARG A 155 -1.20 1.13 9.13
CA ARG A 155 0.22 1.02 9.28
C ARG A 155 0.93 1.23 7.97
N SER A 156 0.91 2.44 7.49
CA SER A 156 1.82 2.92 6.49
C SER A 156 3.12 3.20 7.22
N ASN A 157 3.88 2.15 7.44
CA ASN A 157 5.26 2.25 7.83
C ASN A 157 6.06 2.75 6.62
N LEU A 158 6.13 4.04 6.49
CA LEU A 158 7.24 4.71 5.84
C LEU A 158 8.12 5.33 6.91
#